data_a66a3ea078aaa9b9f8bc92a08f6366f0
#
_entry.id   a66a3ea078aaa9b9f8bc92a08f6366f0
#
_cell.length_a   1.000
_cell.length_b   1.000
_cell.length_c   1.000
_cell.angle_alpha   90.00
_cell.angle_beta   90.00
_cell.angle_gamma   90.00
#
_symmetry.space_group_name_H-M   'P 1'
#
loop_
_entity.id
_entity.type
_entity.pdbx_description
1 polymer ?
#
loop_
_entity_poly.entity_id
_entity_poly.type
_entity_poly.pdbx_seq_one_letter_code
_entity_poly.pdbx_strand_id
1 'polypeptide(L)'
;KQGRSLVLTEAGKLALDYADELFALSAELEVMIKHHPRGRPTEFRVGVSDAVPKSLACQLLQPAIGGEQPTRIVCREWQLDRLLGQLAVHQLDLVISDAPIPASYSVRAYNPRLLESGLSFLAAPSLITEGMPPFPNCLNALPLLLPGEDSAIRGSLEPWFERKHLRAR
;
A
#
# COMPACT_ATOMS: atom_id res chain seq x y z
N LYS A 1 -4.83 20.14 -32.37
CA LYS A 1 -6.10 20.63 -31.82
C LYS A 1 -7.22 19.69 -32.21
N GLN A 2 -7.85 19.01 -31.27
CA GLN A 2 -9.10 18.30 -31.52
C GLN A 2 -10.20 19.00 -30.66
N GLY A 3 -11.11 19.68 -31.32
CA GLY A 3 -12.14 20.47 -30.65
C GLY A 3 -11.59 21.67 -29.84
N ARG A 4 -12.15 21.95 -28.65
CA ARG A 4 -11.74 23.03 -27.73
C ARG A 4 -10.62 22.63 -26.77
N SER A 5 -10.17 21.38 -26.77
CA SER A 5 -9.11 20.91 -25.89
C SER A 5 -7.76 20.85 -26.64
N LEU A 6 -6.69 21.16 -25.91
CA LEU A 6 -5.32 20.94 -26.34
C LEU A 6 -4.93 19.50 -26.04
N VAL A 7 -4.44 18.79 -27.04
CA VAL A 7 -3.92 17.43 -26.90
C VAL A 7 -2.46 17.44 -27.30
N LEU A 8 -1.63 16.74 -26.53
CA LEU A 8 -0.20 16.60 -26.84
C LEU A 8 -0.03 15.78 -28.12
N THR A 9 0.91 16.22 -28.96
CA THR A 9 1.43 15.41 -30.09
C THR A 9 2.28 14.26 -29.54
N GLU A 10 2.61 13.27 -30.38
CA GLU A 10 3.52 12.18 -29.97
C GLU A 10 4.89 12.72 -29.53
N ALA A 11 5.44 13.71 -30.22
CA ALA A 11 6.66 14.40 -29.79
C ALA A 11 6.44 15.16 -28.46
N GLY A 12 5.25 15.71 -28.23
CA GLY A 12 4.89 16.38 -26.97
C GLY A 12 4.79 15.40 -25.81
N LYS A 13 4.27 14.20 -26.02
CA LYS A 13 4.24 13.14 -24.99
C LYS A 13 5.65 12.70 -24.62
N LEU A 14 6.49 12.44 -25.65
CA LEU A 14 7.89 12.07 -25.44
C LEU A 14 8.65 13.15 -24.66
N ALA A 15 8.47 14.43 -25.04
CA ALA A 15 9.08 15.54 -24.31
C ALA A 15 8.60 15.66 -22.86
N LEU A 16 7.31 15.38 -22.60
CA LEU A 16 6.77 15.36 -21.25
C LEU A 16 7.39 14.24 -20.42
N ASP A 17 7.50 13.03 -20.96
CA ASP A 17 8.10 11.90 -20.28
C ASP A 17 9.55 12.19 -19.88
N TYR A 18 10.35 12.77 -20.78
CA TYR A 18 11.73 13.19 -20.47
C TYR A 18 11.78 14.34 -19.46
N ALA A 19 10.85 15.29 -19.52
CA ALA A 19 10.77 16.38 -18.57
C ALA A 19 10.47 15.84 -17.15
N ASP A 20 9.52 14.92 -17.04
CA ASP A 20 9.18 14.26 -15.77
C ASP A 20 10.38 13.50 -15.18
N GLU A 21 11.17 12.83 -16.01
CA GLU A 21 12.41 12.16 -15.57
C GLU A 21 13.47 13.16 -15.07
N LEU A 22 13.66 14.27 -15.77
CA LEU A 22 14.60 15.33 -15.36
C LEU A 22 14.17 15.99 -14.05
N PHE A 23 12.89 16.28 -13.88
CA PHE A 23 12.38 16.86 -12.64
C PHE A 23 12.46 15.87 -11.46
N ALA A 24 12.20 14.59 -11.71
CA ALA A 24 12.37 13.56 -10.69
C ALA A 24 13.83 13.44 -10.23
N LEU A 25 14.78 13.43 -11.19
CA LEU A 25 16.22 13.38 -10.91
C LEU A 25 16.70 14.65 -10.18
N SER A 26 16.19 15.81 -10.56
CA SER A 26 16.49 17.08 -9.91
C SER A 26 16.00 17.11 -8.46
N ALA A 27 14.80 16.61 -8.20
CA ALA A 27 14.25 16.49 -6.85
C ALA A 27 15.08 15.50 -5.99
N GLU A 28 15.51 14.39 -6.58
CA GLU A 28 16.39 13.43 -5.92
C GLU A 28 17.74 14.06 -5.55
N LEU A 29 18.34 14.81 -6.47
CA LEU A 29 19.58 15.54 -6.22
C LEU A 29 19.43 16.59 -5.11
N GLU A 30 18.33 17.35 -5.09
CA GLU A 30 18.05 18.28 -3.99
C GLU A 30 17.93 17.57 -2.64
N VAL A 31 17.25 16.43 -2.62
CA VAL A 31 17.13 15.61 -1.41
C VAL A 31 18.51 15.12 -0.97
N MET A 32 19.31 14.60 -1.89
CA MET A 32 20.68 14.15 -1.60
C MET A 32 21.56 15.30 -1.04
N ILE A 33 21.51 16.48 -1.63
CA ILE A 33 22.28 17.65 -1.17
C ILE A 33 21.79 18.13 0.20
N LYS A 34 20.49 18.21 0.41
CA LYS A 34 19.89 18.64 1.67
C LYS A 34 20.10 17.63 2.81
N HIS A 35 20.19 16.36 2.47
CA HIS A 35 20.36 15.27 3.44
C HIS A 35 21.80 14.77 3.55
N HIS A 36 22.79 15.53 3.02
CA HIS A 36 24.23 15.30 3.28
C HIS A 36 24.75 16.22 4.39
N PRO A 37 24.15 16.26 5.58
CA PRO A 37 24.66 17.03 6.70
C PRO A 37 25.67 16.16 7.43
N ARG A 38 26.91 16.57 7.42
CA ARG A 38 27.91 16.03 8.32
C ARG A 38 27.36 16.03 9.76
N GLY A 39 26.95 14.83 10.25
CA GLY A 39 26.60 14.62 11.64
C GLY A 39 25.10 14.65 12.01
N ARG A 40 24.14 14.77 11.07
CA ARG A 40 22.72 14.56 11.37
C ARG A 40 22.28 13.13 10.96
N PRO A 41 21.43 12.47 11.75
CA PRO A 41 20.89 11.18 11.37
C PRO A 41 20.08 11.33 10.07
N THR A 42 20.27 10.41 9.13
CA THR A 42 19.46 10.35 7.91
C THR A 42 18.01 10.09 8.30
N GLU A 43 17.09 10.91 7.85
CA GLU A 43 15.67 10.69 8.08
C GLU A 43 15.13 9.77 6.99
N PHE A 44 14.53 8.63 7.41
CA PHE A 44 13.88 7.66 6.55
C PHE A 44 12.37 7.71 6.78
N ARG A 45 11.63 8.20 5.79
CA ARG A 45 10.19 8.47 5.87
C ARG A 45 9.41 7.31 5.29
N VAL A 46 8.71 6.60 6.14
CA VAL A 46 7.98 5.38 5.79
C VAL A 46 6.49 5.60 5.94
N GLY A 47 5.73 5.29 4.88
CA GLY A 47 4.30 5.17 4.91
C GLY A 47 3.88 3.71 5.15
N VAL A 48 2.89 3.48 5.98
CA VAL A 48 2.32 2.16 6.22
C VAL A 48 0.82 2.24 5.99
N SER A 49 0.29 1.35 5.15
CA SER A 49 -1.16 1.22 4.96
C SER A 49 -1.82 0.82 6.27
N ASP A 50 -2.96 1.39 6.58
CA ASP A 50 -3.77 1.12 7.77
C ASP A 50 -4.18 -0.35 7.91
N ALA A 51 -4.27 -1.09 6.79
CA ALA A 51 -4.54 -2.52 6.77
C ALA A 51 -3.32 -3.39 7.15
N VAL A 52 -2.10 -2.84 7.15
CA VAL A 52 -0.88 -3.57 7.51
C VAL A 52 -0.72 -3.62 9.03
N PRO A 53 -0.57 -4.82 9.64
CA PRO A 53 -0.35 -4.94 11.07
C PRO A 53 0.91 -4.19 11.53
N LYS A 54 0.80 -3.40 12.58
CA LYS A 54 1.90 -2.59 13.13
C LYS A 54 3.11 -3.44 13.54
N SER A 55 2.86 -4.63 14.07
CA SER A 55 3.90 -5.58 14.43
C SER A 55 4.72 -6.02 13.22
N LEU A 56 4.06 -6.26 12.08
CA LEU A 56 4.72 -6.61 10.82
C LEU A 56 5.54 -5.43 10.29
N ALA A 57 4.99 -4.23 10.27
CA ALA A 57 5.72 -3.03 9.86
C ALA A 57 6.97 -2.80 10.72
N CYS A 58 6.86 -2.95 12.04
CA CYS A 58 8.01 -2.87 12.95
C CYS A 58 9.08 -3.93 12.65
N GLN A 59 8.69 -5.18 12.39
CA GLN A 59 9.64 -6.24 12.04
C GLN A 59 10.37 -5.95 10.73
N LEU A 60 9.67 -5.45 9.72
CA LEU A 60 10.27 -5.10 8.43
C LEU A 60 11.24 -3.91 8.53
N LEU A 61 10.99 -2.98 9.44
CA LEU A 61 11.82 -1.79 9.63
C LEU A 61 12.98 -1.99 10.62
N GLN A 62 12.96 -3.08 11.39
CA GLN A 62 13.98 -3.37 12.40
C GLN A 62 15.41 -3.33 11.87
N PRO A 63 15.75 -3.86 10.68
CA PRO A 63 17.11 -3.77 10.15
C PRO A 63 17.59 -2.32 9.92
N ALA A 64 16.68 -1.41 9.59
CA ALA A 64 17.01 0.00 9.37
C ALA A 64 17.23 0.76 10.70
N ILE A 65 16.68 0.26 11.81
CA ILE A 65 16.87 0.86 13.15
C ILE A 65 18.24 0.47 13.72
N GLY A 66 18.70 -0.75 13.44
CA GLY A 66 19.94 -1.31 13.98
C GLY A 66 21.18 -1.12 13.11
N GLY A 67 21.12 -0.32 12.05
CA GLY A 67 22.22 -0.08 11.12
C GLY A 67 23.41 0.67 11.73
N GLU A 68 24.58 0.60 11.09
CA GLU A 68 25.81 1.28 11.52
C GLU A 68 25.70 2.80 11.51
N GLN A 69 24.79 3.36 10.71
CA GLN A 69 24.53 4.80 10.65
C GLN A 69 23.26 5.16 11.41
N PRO A 70 23.28 6.22 12.24
CA PRO A 70 22.09 6.65 12.96
C PRO A 70 21.02 7.10 11.98
N THR A 71 19.97 6.29 11.84
CA THR A 71 18.82 6.57 10.98
C THR A 71 17.62 6.92 11.83
N ARG A 72 17.01 8.06 11.58
CA ARG A 72 15.74 8.45 12.20
C ARG A 72 14.60 7.96 11.32
N ILE A 73 13.83 6.99 11.78
CA ILE A 73 12.66 6.52 11.05
C ILE A 73 11.44 7.36 11.46
N VAL A 74 10.78 7.95 10.47
CA VAL A 74 9.50 8.63 10.63
C VAL A 74 8.42 7.79 9.94
N CYS A 75 7.61 7.09 10.72
CA CYS A 75 6.55 6.22 10.23
C CYS A 75 5.21 6.96 10.26
N ARG A 76 4.44 6.88 9.16
CA ARG A 76 3.11 7.48 9.02
C ARG A 76 2.13 6.42 8.55
N GLU A 77 0.96 6.36 9.19
CA GLU A 77 -0.11 5.43 8.85
C GLU A 77 -1.25 6.19 8.15
N TRP A 78 -1.56 5.79 6.92
CA TRP A 78 -2.64 6.37 6.11
C TRP A 78 -3.21 5.33 5.16
N GLN A 79 -4.30 5.67 4.51
CA GLN A 79 -4.84 4.91 3.37
C GLN A 79 -3.86 4.93 2.19
N LEU A 80 -3.88 3.86 1.38
CA LEU A 80 -2.93 3.64 0.29
C LEU A 80 -2.89 4.81 -0.70
N ASP A 81 -4.03 5.36 -1.08
CA ASP A 81 -4.12 6.50 -2.01
C ASP A 81 -3.27 7.68 -1.56
N ARG A 82 -3.43 8.06 -0.28
CA ARG A 82 -2.66 9.16 0.31
C ARG A 82 -1.18 8.85 0.37
N LEU A 83 -0.83 7.61 0.71
CA LEU A 83 0.56 7.16 0.74
C LEU A 83 1.21 7.24 -0.63
N LEU A 84 0.52 6.77 -1.67
CA LEU A 84 1.01 6.83 -3.05
C LEU A 84 1.17 8.29 -3.53
N GLY A 85 0.23 9.17 -3.17
CA GLY A 85 0.37 10.59 -3.46
C GLY A 85 1.59 11.22 -2.80
N GLN A 86 1.90 10.86 -1.55
CA GLN A 86 3.08 11.35 -0.84
C GLN A 86 4.38 10.73 -1.37
N LEU A 87 4.34 9.47 -1.82
CA LEU A 87 5.47 8.81 -2.47
C LEU A 87 5.79 9.48 -3.81
N ALA A 88 4.78 9.79 -4.62
CA ALA A 88 4.94 10.43 -5.91
C ALA A 88 5.61 11.81 -5.84
N VAL A 89 5.42 12.55 -4.74
CA VAL A 89 6.05 13.85 -4.49
C VAL A 89 7.25 13.78 -3.56
N HIS A 90 7.84 12.60 -3.39
CA HIS A 90 9.03 12.34 -2.58
C HIS A 90 8.93 12.80 -1.11
N GLN A 91 7.72 12.85 -0.56
CA GLN A 91 7.48 13.08 0.87
C GLN A 91 7.59 11.80 1.71
N LEU A 92 7.59 10.65 1.05
CA LEU A 92 7.89 9.33 1.59
C LEU A 92 9.00 8.69 0.75
N ASP A 93 9.84 7.90 1.41
CA ASP A 93 10.93 7.16 0.78
C ASP A 93 10.54 5.69 0.54
N LEU A 94 9.61 5.18 1.36
CA LEU A 94 9.08 3.82 1.28
C LEU A 94 7.60 3.80 1.65
N VAL A 95 6.84 2.92 1.00
CA VAL A 95 5.47 2.59 1.41
C VAL A 95 5.36 1.07 1.61
N ILE A 96 4.82 0.65 2.74
CA ILE A 96 4.46 -0.74 3.04
C ILE A 96 2.95 -0.86 2.92
N SER A 97 2.47 -1.71 2.02
CA SER A 97 1.03 -1.88 1.78
C SER A 97 0.64 -3.35 1.67
N ASP A 98 -0.62 -3.62 1.88
CA ASP A 98 -1.28 -4.91 1.71
C ASP A 98 -1.75 -5.16 0.27
N ALA A 99 -1.62 -4.16 -0.60
CA ALA A 99 -2.02 -4.23 -2.01
C ALA A 99 -0.91 -3.71 -2.94
N PRO A 100 -0.84 -4.19 -4.18
CA PRO A 100 0.03 -3.62 -5.19
C PRO A 100 -0.43 -2.21 -5.58
N ILE A 101 0.48 -1.43 -6.19
CA ILE A 101 0.12 -0.12 -6.74
C ILE A 101 -0.94 -0.33 -7.84
N PRO A 102 -2.13 0.28 -7.72
CA PRO A 102 -3.16 0.16 -8.75
C PRO A 102 -2.69 0.78 -10.07
N ALA A 103 -3.08 0.19 -11.20
CA ALA A 103 -2.70 0.68 -12.54
C ALA A 103 -3.20 2.11 -12.85
N SER A 104 -4.15 2.62 -12.08
CA SER A 104 -4.66 3.99 -12.19
C SER A 104 -3.71 5.06 -11.65
N TYR A 105 -2.68 4.67 -10.90
CA TYR A 105 -1.71 5.59 -10.30
C TYR A 105 -0.45 5.69 -11.16
N SER A 106 -0.06 6.91 -11.50
CA SER A 106 1.21 7.20 -12.21
C SER A 106 2.37 7.34 -11.23
N VAL A 107 2.56 6.35 -10.36
CA VAL A 107 3.69 6.33 -9.43
C VAL A 107 4.75 5.38 -9.97
N ARG A 108 5.92 5.91 -10.32
CA ARG A 108 7.08 5.10 -10.69
C ARG A 108 7.81 4.66 -9.42
N ALA A 109 7.53 3.47 -8.94
CA ALA A 109 8.19 2.89 -7.78
C ALA A 109 8.49 1.42 -8.01
N TYR A 110 9.61 0.94 -7.45
CA TYR A 110 9.88 -0.49 -7.38
C TYR A 110 8.90 -1.11 -6.37
N ASN A 111 8.09 -2.06 -6.83
CA ASN A 111 7.00 -2.64 -6.04
C ASN A 111 7.16 -4.18 -5.91
N PRO A 112 8.11 -4.66 -5.09
CA PRO A 112 8.30 -6.08 -4.87
C PRO A 112 7.25 -6.62 -3.91
N ARG A 113 6.74 -7.82 -4.17
CA ARG A 113 5.97 -8.57 -3.19
C ARG A 113 6.92 -9.17 -2.16
N LEU A 114 6.82 -8.71 -0.91
CA LEU A 114 7.68 -9.15 0.19
C LEU A 114 7.21 -10.46 0.81
N LEU A 115 5.89 -10.61 0.97
CA LEU A 115 5.30 -11.81 1.56
C LEU A 115 3.86 -11.99 1.10
N GLU A 116 3.32 -13.15 1.34
CA GLU A 116 1.94 -13.52 1.08
C GLU A 116 1.38 -14.22 2.33
N SER A 117 0.18 -13.86 2.75
CA SER A 117 -0.47 -14.50 3.89
C SER A 117 -1.91 -14.88 3.53
N GLY A 118 -2.37 -15.99 4.09
CA GLY A 118 -3.76 -16.40 3.97
C GLY A 118 -4.68 -15.61 4.90
N LEU A 119 -5.98 -15.66 4.62
CA LEU A 119 -7.02 -15.15 5.50
C LEU A 119 -7.58 -16.29 6.37
N SER A 120 -7.83 -15.99 7.64
CA SER A 120 -8.50 -16.89 8.56
C SER A 120 -9.79 -16.25 9.06
N PHE A 121 -10.85 -17.07 9.15
CA PHE A 121 -12.09 -16.68 9.82
C PHE A 121 -12.03 -17.12 11.27
N LEU A 122 -12.25 -16.19 12.16
CA LEU A 122 -12.29 -16.44 13.59
C LEU A 122 -13.72 -16.23 14.11
N ALA A 123 -14.16 -17.09 15.01
CA ALA A 123 -15.47 -16.97 15.65
C ALA A 123 -15.34 -17.18 17.14
N ALA A 124 -16.17 -16.48 17.92
CA ALA A 124 -16.32 -16.80 19.34
C ALA A 124 -16.89 -18.22 19.51
N PRO A 125 -16.43 -19.01 20.48
CA PRO A 125 -16.97 -20.37 20.70
C PRO A 125 -18.49 -20.42 20.87
N SER A 126 -19.08 -19.37 21.43
CA SER A 126 -20.53 -19.23 21.60
C SER A 126 -21.34 -19.15 20.31
N LEU A 127 -20.69 -18.81 19.20
CA LEU A 127 -21.34 -18.76 17.87
C LEU A 127 -21.32 -20.11 17.16
N ILE A 128 -20.51 -21.04 17.62
CA ILE A 128 -20.38 -22.37 17.02
C ILE A 128 -21.35 -23.31 17.73
N THR A 129 -22.42 -23.70 17.04
CA THR A 129 -23.45 -24.60 17.58
C THR A 129 -23.33 -25.99 17.01
N GLU A 130 -23.77 -26.98 17.77
CA GLU A 130 -23.82 -28.38 17.34
C GLU A 130 -24.75 -28.53 16.11
N GLY A 131 -24.32 -29.28 15.09
CA GLY A 131 -25.07 -29.41 13.84
C GLY A 131 -24.83 -28.32 12.80
N MET A 132 -23.97 -27.34 13.07
CA MET A 132 -23.60 -26.32 12.10
C MET A 132 -22.89 -26.92 10.87
N PRO A 133 -23.19 -26.47 9.64
CA PRO A 133 -22.49 -26.95 8.45
C PRO A 133 -20.97 -26.72 8.57
N PRO A 134 -20.14 -27.57 7.94
CA PRO A 134 -18.70 -27.37 7.96
C PRO A 134 -18.30 -26.09 7.19
N PHE A 135 -17.12 -25.56 7.53
CA PHE A 135 -16.54 -24.45 6.77
C PHE A 135 -16.36 -24.81 5.28
N PRO A 136 -16.68 -23.91 4.37
CA PRO A 136 -17.07 -22.52 4.56
C PRO A 136 -18.59 -22.28 4.70
N ASN A 137 -19.44 -23.30 4.57
CA ASN A 137 -20.89 -23.14 4.52
C ASN A 137 -21.50 -22.59 5.82
N CYS A 138 -20.85 -22.81 6.95
CA CYS A 138 -21.25 -22.22 8.24
C CYS A 138 -21.33 -20.69 8.20
N LEU A 139 -20.58 -20.04 7.32
CA LEU A 139 -20.58 -18.58 7.19
C LEU A 139 -21.94 -18.01 6.75
N ASN A 140 -22.79 -18.81 6.09
CA ASN A 140 -24.15 -18.39 5.72
C ASN A 140 -25.08 -18.20 6.93
N ALA A 141 -24.79 -18.87 8.04
CA ALA A 141 -25.61 -18.87 9.25
C ALA A 141 -25.05 -17.91 10.33
N LEU A 142 -23.86 -17.36 10.14
CA LEU A 142 -23.17 -16.54 11.12
C LEU A 142 -23.18 -15.06 10.72
N PRO A 143 -23.29 -14.15 11.71
CA PRO A 143 -23.01 -12.73 11.46
C PRO A 143 -21.51 -12.56 11.15
N LEU A 144 -21.19 -11.86 10.08
CA LEU A 144 -19.81 -11.62 9.66
C LEU A 144 -19.41 -10.18 9.91
N LEU A 145 -18.30 -10.01 10.59
CA LEU A 145 -17.60 -8.73 10.66
C LEU A 145 -16.55 -8.70 9.55
N LEU A 146 -16.77 -7.86 8.56
CA LEU A 146 -15.91 -7.75 7.38
C LEU A 146 -15.17 -6.43 7.37
N PRO A 147 -13.97 -6.37 6.77
CA PRO A 147 -13.29 -5.10 6.49
C PRO A 147 -14.15 -4.16 5.63
N GLY A 148 -13.87 -2.87 5.68
CA GLY A 148 -14.52 -1.87 4.84
C GLY A 148 -14.38 -2.17 3.33
N GLU A 149 -15.26 -1.60 2.53
CA GLU A 149 -15.31 -1.84 1.07
C GLU A 149 -14.06 -1.34 0.34
N ASP A 150 -13.37 -0.38 0.91
CA ASP A 150 -12.10 0.22 0.46
C ASP A 150 -10.86 -0.64 0.77
N SER A 151 -11.02 -1.72 1.52
CA SER A 151 -9.95 -2.63 1.88
C SER A 151 -9.61 -3.61 0.74
N ALA A 152 -8.33 -3.81 0.46
CA ALA A 152 -7.87 -4.84 -0.49
C ALA A 152 -8.29 -6.25 -0.09
N ILE A 153 -8.41 -6.52 1.21
CA ILE A 153 -8.92 -7.78 1.77
C ILE A 153 -10.37 -7.98 1.36
N ARG A 154 -11.20 -6.93 1.45
CA ARG A 154 -12.60 -6.99 1.05
C ARG A 154 -12.74 -7.33 -0.43
N GLY A 155 -11.99 -6.64 -1.29
CA GLY A 155 -11.96 -6.90 -2.72
C GLY A 155 -11.54 -8.33 -3.10
N SER A 156 -10.75 -8.99 -2.23
CA SER A 156 -10.36 -10.40 -2.41
C SER A 156 -11.43 -11.37 -1.89
N LEU A 157 -12.15 -11.00 -0.84
CA LEU A 157 -13.18 -11.84 -0.20
C LEU A 157 -14.46 -11.94 -1.04
N GLU A 158 -14.91 -10.85 -1.64
CA GLU A 158 -16.16 -10.83 -2.40
C GLU A 158 -16.20 -11.86 -3.54
N PRO A 159 -15.21 -11.91 -4.45
CA PRO A 159 -15.16 -12.94 -5.48
C PRO A 159 -15.04 -14.36 -4.90
N TRP A 160 -14.42 -14.51 -3.72
CA TRP A 160 -14.35 -15.82 -3.06
C TRP A 160 -15.73 -16.24 -2.51
N PHE A 161 -16.50 -15.32 -1.88
CA PHE A 161 -17.86 -15.58 -1.45
C PHE A 161 -18.75 -15.99 -2.62
N GLU A 162 -18.66 -15.28 -3.74
CA GLU A 162 -19.41 -15.60 -4.96
C GLU A 162 -19.09 -17.00 -5.46
N ARG A 163 -17.80 -17.34 -5.61
CA ARG A 163 -17.37 -18.68 -6.05
C ARG A 163 -17.82 -19.82 -5.12
N LYS A 164 -17.97 -19.52 -3.84
CA LYS A 164 -18.43 -20.47 -2.81
C LYS A 164 -19.94 -20.43 -2.58
N HIS A 165 -20.66 -19.59 -3.33
CA HIS A 165 -22.10 -19.36 -3.18
C HIS A 165 -22.51 -18.97 -1.75
N LEU A 166 -21.66 -18.20 -1.08
CA LEU A 166 -21.89 -17.72 0.28
C LEU A 166 -22.57 -16.34 0.23
N ARG A 167 -23.52 -16.14 1.14
CA ARG A 167 -24.19 -14.85 1.35
C ARG A 167 -23.69 -14.26 2.66
N ALA A 168 -22.70 -13.37 2.59
CA ALA A 168 -22.31 -12.58 3.74
C ALA A 168 -23.50 -11.71 4.20
N ARG A 169 -23.89 -11.83 5.46
CA ARG A 169 -24.95 -11.00 6.09
C ARG A 169 -24.34 -10.13 7.17
#